data_9aa60d88963b4b114f3ee8816fb4a7ce
#
_entry.id   9aa60d88963b4b114f3ee8816fb4a7ce
#
_cell.length_a   1.000
_cell.length_b   1.000
_cell.length_c   1.000
_cell.angle_alpha   90.00
_cell.angle_beta   90.00
_cell.angle_gamma   90.00
#
_symmetry.space_group_name_H-M   'P 1'
#
loop_
_entity.id
_entity.type
_entity.pdbx_description
1 polymer ?
#
loop_
_entity_poly.entity_id
_entity_poly.type
_entity_poly.pdbx_seq_one_letter_code
_entity_poly.pdbx_strand_id
1 'polypeptide(L)'
;MMRIDILTVMPDALESPLHTSILQRAQDKGLVEIHVHNLRDWSLRKHRKVDDYPFGGEAGMVMQIEPVFRCMEELKSQRDYDEIIFTSPDGEQLDQPMANALSLKENLMILCGHYKGVDYRIREHLITKEITIGDYVLTGGELPAAVIADAVVRLLPGAIGDEQSALSDSFQDGLIEAPVYTRPEVFNEWHVPEILLSGHAAKIAEWKMQQSLERTRRLRPNLLNDLNN
;
A
#
# COMPACT_ATOMS: atom_id res chain seq x y z
N MET A 1 -10.76 3.99 -14.83
CA MET A 1 -10.23 2.68 -14.40
C MET A 1 -8.79 2.89 -14.01
N MET A 2 -8.44 2.60 -12.77
CA MET A 2 -7.05 2.75 -12.29
C MET A 2 -6.14 1.71 -12.92
N ARG A 3 -4.88 2.06 -13.15
CA ARG A 3 -3.84 1.11 -13.54
C ARG A 3 -2.64 1.19 -12.60
N ILE A 4 -2.12 0.02 -12.21
CA ILE A 4 -0.93 -0.11 -11.38
C ILE A 4 0.06 -1.04 -12.11
N ASP A 5 1.22 -0.50 -12.49
CA ASP A 5 2.32 -1.26 -13.08
C ASP A 5 3.40 -1.47 -12.02
N ILE A 6 3.71 -2.72 -11.67
CA ILE A 6 4.70 -3.07 -10.65
C ILE A 6 5.94 -3.67 -11.32
N LEU A 7 7.08 -3.03 -11.16
CA LEU A 7 8.35 -3.42 -11.73
C LEU A 7 9.17 -4.18 -10.67
N THR A 8 9.53 -5.42 -10.93
CA THR A 8 10.21 -6.28 -9.96
C THR A 8 11.18 -7.25 -10.63
N VAL A 9 12.10 -7.80 -9.86
CA VAL A 9 12.96 -8.93 -10.25
C VAL A 9 12.42 -10.28 -9.76
N MET A 10 11.35 -10.27 -8.95
CA MET A 10 10.72 -11.43 -8.31
C MET A 10 9.19 -11.42 -8.53
N PRO A 11 8.69 -11.54 -9.79
CA PRO A 11 7.25 -11.42 -10.08
C PRO A 11 6.38 -12.45 -9.33
N ASP A 12 6.89 -13.66 -9.14
CA ASP A 12 6.16 -14.75 -8.45
C ASP A 12 5.78 -14.39 -6.99
N ALA A 13 6.54 -13.48 -6.35
CA ALA A 13 6.25 -13.03 -4.99
C ALA A 13 4.95 -12.20 -4.89
N LEU A 14 4.47 -11.68 -6.02
CA LEU A 14 3.28 -10.84 -6.11
C LEU A 14 2.04 -11.59 -6.60
N GLU A 15 2.19 -12.79 -7.14
CA GLU A 15 1.08 -13.54 -7.75
C GLU A 15 -0.08 -13.78 -6.76
N SER A 16 0.22 -14.34 -5.60
CA SER A 16 -0.81 -14.64 -4.60
C SER A 16 -1.44 -13.38 -3.98
N PRO A 17 -0.67 -12.40 -3.44
CA PRO A 17 -1.28 -11.24 -2.79
C PRO A 17 -2.12 -10.37 -3.72
N LEU A 18 -1.78 -10.27 -5.01
CA LEU A 18 -2.52 -9.44 -5.96
C LEU A 18 -3.76 -10.14 -6.57
N HIS A 19 -3.87 -11.47 -6.47
CA HIS A 19 -4.94 -12.26 -7.08
C HIS A 19 -5.82 -12.96 -6.03
N THR A 20 -6.05 -12.33 -4.89
CA THR A 20 -6.93 -12.84 -3.82
C THR A 20 -7.91 -11.77 -3.32
N SER A 21 -9.04 -12.23 -2.75
CA SER A 21 -10.00 -11.43 -1.99
C SER A 21 -10.47 -10.16 -2.71
N ILE A 22 -10.28 -8.99 -2.10
CA ILE A 22 -10.76 -7.68 -2.59
C ILE A 22 -10.01 -7.26 -3.84
N LEU A 23 -8.69 -7.46 -3.89
CA LEU A 23 -7.87 -7.12 -5.06
C LEU A 23 -8.31 -7.89 -6.31
N GLN A 24 -8.52 -9.20 -6.19
CA GLN A 24 -9.03 -9.99 -7.30
C GLN A 24 -10.41 -9.50 -7.75
N ARG A 25 -11.34 -9.27 -6.81
CA ARG A 25 -12.68 -8.79 -7.14
C ARG A 25 -12.69 -7.40 -7.77
N ALA A 26 -11.79 -6.51 -7.37
CA ALA A 26 -11.66 -5.19 -7.97
C ALA A 26 -11.18 -5.28 -9.44
N GLN A 27 -10.24 -6.18 -9.72
CA GLN A 27 -9.79 -6.49 -11.08
C GLN A 27 -10.91 -7.12 -11.92
N ASP A 28 -11.61 -8.11 -11.39
CA ASP A 28 -12.74 -8.78 -12.07
C ASP A 28 -13.88 -7.79 -12.42
N LYS A 29 -14.07 -6.77 -11.59
CA LYS A 29 -15.04 -5.69 -11.84
C LYS A 29 -14.53 -4.60 -12.79
N GLY A 30 -13.27 -4.65 -13.21
CA GLY A 30 -12.66 -3.63 -14.06
C GLY A 30 -12.46 -2.28 -13.36
N LEU A 31 -12.31 -2.26 -12.04
CA LEU A 31 -12.02 -1.04 -11.27
C LEU A 31 -10.53 -0.69 -11.32
N VAL A 32 -9.69 -1.71 -11.39
CA VAL A 32 -8.24 -1.59 -11.48
C VAL A 32 -7.67 -2.68 -12.40
N GLU A 33 -6.60 -2.35 -13.10
CA GLU A 33 -5.69 -3.28 -13.77
C GLU A 33 -4.36 -3.27 -13.05
N ILE A 34 -3.87 -4.45 -12.63
CA ILE A 34 -2.54 -4.58 -12.01
C ILE A 34 -1.66 -5.44 -12.90
N HIS A 35 -0.55 -4.88 -13.35
CA HIS A 35 0.41 -5.56 -14.22
C HIS A 35 1.76 -5.67 -13.52
N VAL A 36 2.31 -6.88 -13.48
CA VAL A 36 3.62 -7.15 -12.91
C VAL A 36 4.63 -7.37 -14.02
N HIS A 37 5.69 -6.56 -14.02
CA HIS A 37 6.74 -6.56 -15.04
C HIS A 37 8.02 -7.15 -14.47
N ASN A 38 8.53 -8.21 -15.09
CA ASN A 38 9.81 -8.79 -14.72
C ASN A 38 10.95 -7.99 -15.36
N LEU A 39 11.66 -7.20 -14.58
CA LEU A 39 12.78 -6.35 -15.06
C LEU A 39 13.87 -7.12 -15.83
N ARG A 40 13.96 -8.43 -15.65
CA ARG A 40 14.88 -9.28 -16.41
C ARG A 40 14.58 -9.29 -17.91
N ASP A 41 13.35 -9.00 -18.31
CA ASP A 41 12.94 -9.00 -19.71
C ASP A 41 13.53 -7.79 -20.49
N TRP A 42 13.89 -6.72 -19.75
CA TRP A 42 14.57 -5.53 -20.31
C TRP A 42 16.09 -5.54 -20.15
N SER A 43 16.66 -6.65 -19.62
CA SER A 43 18.12 -6.79 -19.54
C SER A 43 18.69 -7.26 -20.88
N LEU A 44 19.69 -6.52 -21.40
CA LEU A 44 20.46 -6.92 -22.57
C LEU A 44 21.69 -7.77 -22.21
N ARG A 45 21.90 -8.03 -20.92
CA ARG A 45 23.05 -8.81 -20.44
C ARG A 45 22.80 -10.30 -20.58
N LYS A 46 23.91 -11.04 -20.70
CA LYS A 46 23.88 -12.51 -20.67
C LYS A 46 23.16 -13.00 -19.39
N HIS A 47 22.31 -14.00 -19.55
CA HIS A 47 21.46 -14.56 -18.47
C HIS A 47 20.44 -13.58 -17.88
N ARG A 48 20.05 -12.54 -18.61
CA ARG A 48 19.07 -11.52 -18.16
C ARG A 48 19.44 -10.92 -16.80
N LYS A 49 20.73 -10.67 -16.58
CA LYS A 49 21.26 -10.12 -15.33
C LYS A 49 20.80 -8.69 -15.14
N VAL A 50 20.34 -8.34 -13.94
CA VAL A 50 19.77 -7.02 -13.60
C VAL A 50 20.51 -6.33 -12.45
N ASP A 51 21.57 -6.94 -11.97
CA ASP A 51 22.38 -6.49 -10.83
C ASP A 51 23.87 -6.48 -11.19
N ASP A 52 24.65 -5.65 -10.50
CA ASP A 52 26.11 -5.59 -10.62
C ASP A 52 26.76 -5.14 -9.30
N TYR A 53 28.09 -5.22 -9.22
CA TYR A 53 28.84 -4.72 -8.09
C TYR A 53 28.75 -3.18 -8.01
N PRO A 54 28.59 -2.60 -6.80
CA PRO A 54 28.63 -1.16 -6.64
C PRO A 54 30.00 -0.58 -6.95
N PHE A 55 30.04 0.61 -7.48
CA PHE A 55 31.26 1.42 -7.49
C PHE A 55 31.68 1.71 -6.04
N GLY A 56 32.98 1.84 -5.79
CA GLY A 56 33.50 2.08 -4.44
C GLY A 56 33.88 0.82 -3.65
N GLY A 57 33.61 -0.39 -4.20
CA GLY A 57 34.12 -1.64 -3.63
C GLY A 57 33.36 -2.18 -2.42
N GLU A 58 32.15 -1.71 -2.16
CA GLU A 58 31.30 -2.22 -1.09
C GLU A 58 30.78 -3.64 -1.40
N ALA A 59 30.52 -4.42 -0.33
CA ALA A 59 29.95 -5.77 -0.46
C ALA A 59 28.48 -5.72 -0.87
N GLY A 60 28.05 -6.72 -1.65
CA GLY A 60 26.69 -6.87 -2.11
C GLY A 60 26.50 -6.45 -3.57
N MET A 61 25.31 -6.67 -4.10
CA MET A 61 24.92 -6.33 -5.47
C MET A 61 23.93 -5.17 -5.45
N VAL A 62 23.89 -4.40 -6.54
CA VAL A 62 23.01 -3.25 -6.72
C VAL A 62 22.22 -3.43 -8.01
N MET A 63 20.94 -3.11 -7.99
CA MET A 63 20.08 -3.16 -9.18
C MET A 63 20.56 -2.13 -10.20
N GLN A 64 20.78 -2.59 -11.43
CA GLN A 64 21.28 -1.77 -12.52
C GLN A 64 20.23 -0.78 -13.03
N ILE A 65 20.66 0.42 -13.41
CA ILE A 65 19.80 1.45 -13.99
C ILE A 65 19.22 1.04 -15.36
N GLU A 66 20.01 0.39 -16.23
CA GLU A 66 19.62 0.15 -17.61
C GLU A 66 18.33 -0.68 -17.79
N PRO A 67 18.12 -1.84 -17.12
CA PRO A 67 16.86 -2.58 -17.22
C PRO A 67 15.66 -1.78 -16.72
N VAL A 68 15.83 -1.06 -15.61
CA VAL A 68 14.78 -0.22 -15.01
C VAL A 68 14.40 0.90 -15.96
N PHE A 69 15.39 1.64 -16.47
CA PHE A 69 15.17 2.73 -17.41
C PHE A 69 14.43 2.27 -18.67
N ARG A 70 14.86 1.17 -19.30
CA ARG A 70 14.20 0.65 -20.51
C ARG A 70 12.75 0.24 -20.25
N CYS A 71 12.49 -0.45 -19.13
CA CYS A 71 11.14 -0.82 -18.75
C CYS A 71 10.26 0.42 -18.56
N MET A 72 10.74 1.40 -17.82
CA MET A 72 9.99 2.64 -17.55
C MET A 72 9.73 3.44 -18.83
N GLU A 73 10.72 3.58 -19.72
CA GLU A 73 10.55 4.30 -20.99
C GLU A 73 9.54 3.61 -21.91
N GLU A 74 9.56 2.28 -21.98
CA GLU A 74 8.58 1.54 -22.77
C GLU A 74 7.16 1.75 -22.21
N LEU A 75 6.98 1.67 -20.90
CA LEU A 75 5.68 1.88 -20.27
C LEU A 75 5.21 3.34 -20.41
N LYS A 76 6.10 4.33 -20.25
CA LYS A 76 5.83 5.75 -20.47
C LYS A 76 5.50 6.09 -21.93
N SER A 77 5.99 5.33 -22.87
CA SER A 77 5.62 5.51 -24.30
C SER A 77 4.15 5.17 -24.57
N GLN A 78 3.51 4.42 -23.68
CA GLN A 78 2.13 3.96 -23.83
C GLN A 78 1.12 4.84 -23.03
N ARG A 79 1.58 5.48 -21.93
CA ARG A 79 0.75 6.29 -21.05
C ARG A 79 1.56 7.21 -20.15
N ASP A 80 0.92 8.28 -19.68
CA ASP A 80 1.47 9.10 -18.59
C ASP A 80 1.21 8.45 -17.23
N TYR A 81 2.14 8.60 -16.30
CA TYR A 81 2.01 8.14 -14.91
C TYR A 81 1.89 9.32 -13.97
N ASP A 82 0.87 9.27 -13.10
CA ASP A 82 0.65 10.31 -12.09
C ASP A 82 1.69 10.26 -10.98
N GLU A 83 2.13 9.03 -10.62
CA GLU A 83 3.20 8.81 -9.65
C GLU A 83 4.06 7.61 -10.07
N ILE A 84 5.36 7.75 -9.89
CA ILE A 84 6.35 6.69 -10.03
C ILE A 84 6.97 6.46 -8.65
N ILE A 85 6.54 5.41 -7.99
CA ILE A 85 6.83 5.10 -6.60
C ILE A 85 8.01 4.13 -6.53
N PHE A 86 8.96 4.41 -5.66
CA PHE A 86 9.99 3.45 -5.25
C PHE A 86 9.73 2.98 -3.82
N THR A 87 9.65 1.66 -3.62
CA THR A 87 9.54 1.07 -2.28
C THR A 87 10.91 1.01 -1.62
N SER A 88 11.10 1.80 -0.58
CA SER A 88 12.38 2.02 0.09
C SER A 88 12.20 2.11 1.60
N PRO A 89 13.12 1.58 2.44
CA PRO A 89 13.01 1.73 3.89
C PRO A 89 13.19 3.18 4.38
N ASP A 90 13.81 4.02 3.60
CA ASP A 90 14.08 5.43 3.89
C ASP A 90 13.11 6.42 3.20
N GLY A 91 12.01 5.92 2.63
CA GLY A 91 10.96 6.73 2.03
C GLY A 91 10.01 7.38 3.04
N GLU A 92 9.07 8.17 2.52
CA GLU A 92 7.95 8.72 3.30
C GLU A 92 7.05 7.56 3.78
N GLN A 93 6.66 7.59 5.06
CA GLN A 93 5.86 6.49 5.61
C GLN A 93 4.44 6.49 5.03
N LEU A 94 4.01 5.34 4.50
CA LEU A 94 2.63 5.13 4.05
C LEU A 94 1.67 5.31 5.22
N ASP A 95 0.71 6.20 5.05
CA ASP A 95 -0.40 6.41 5.96
C ASP A 95 -1.73 6.46 5.20
N GLN A 96 -2.86 6.61 5.91
CA GLN A 96 -4.18 6.64 5.27
C GLN A 96 -4.37 7.88 4.38
N PRO A 97 -3.96 9.10 4.76
CA PRO A 97 -3.98 10.27 3.88
C PRO A 97 -3.24 10.05 2.56
N MET A 98 -2.05 9.45 2.59
CA MET A 98 -1.30 9.12 1.39
C MET A 98 -2.04 8.07 0.53
N ALA A 99 -2.58 7.02 1.13
CA ALA A 99 -3.37 6.02 0.41
C ALA A 99 -4.61 6.65 -0.25
N ASN A 100 -5.31 7.55 0.45
CA ASN A 100 -6.43 8.31 -0.09
C ASN A 100 -6.00 9.16 -1.30
N ALA A 101 -4.87 9.87 -1.20
CA ALA A 101 -4.35 10.69 -2.31
C ALA A 101 -3.97 9.83 -3.53
N LEU A 102 -3.34 8.69 -3.32
CA LEU A 102 -2.97 7.75 -4.38
C LEU A 102 -4.20 7.10 -5.04
N SER A 103 -5.28 6.85 -4.28
CA SER A 103 -6.52 6.26 -4.82
C SER A 103 -7.26 7.16 -5.82
N LEU A 104 -6.96 8.46 -5.83
CA LEU A 104 -7.52 9.44 -6.77
C LEU A 104 -6.74 9.53 -8.10
N LYS A 105 -5.61 8.82 -8.21
CA LYS A 105 -4.77 8.79 -9.40
C LYS A 105 -5.28 7.76 -10.41
N GLU A 106 -4.93 7.94 -11.67
CA GLU A 106 -5.33 7.01 -12.75
C GLU A 106 -4.24 5.96 -13.01
N ASN A 107 -2.98 6.36 -13.02
CA ASN A 107 -1.84 5.50 -13.40
C ASN A 107 -0.72 5.60 -12.37
N LEU A 108 -0.45 4.48 -11.70
CA LEU A 108 0.67 4.35 -10.76
C LEU A 108 1.71 3.38 -11.31
N MET A 109 2.98 3.71 -11.14
CA MET A 109 4.10 2.80 -11.37
C MET A 109 4.81 2.56 -10.03
N ILE A 110 5.09 1.31 -9.69
CA ILE A 110 5.76 0.95 -8.43
C ILE A 110 7.02 0.14 -8.75
N LEU A 111 8.20 0.68 -8.45
CA LEU A 111 9.47 -0.03 -8.52
C LEU A 111 9.76 -0.71 -7.19
N CYS A 112 9.90 -2.03 -7.22
CA CYS A 112 10.32 -2.83 -6.08
C CYS A 112 11.85 -2.82 -5.96
N GLY A 113 12.39 -2.33 -4.83
CA GLY A 113 13.80 -2.44 -4.52
C GLY A 113 14.19 -3.89 -4.22
N HIS A 114 15.44 -4.25 -4.57
CA HIS A 114 16.01 -5.57 -4.27
C HIS A 114 17.53 -5.46 -4.06
N TYR A 115 18.18 -6.54 -3.63
CA TYR A 115 19.63 -6.59 -3.33
C TYR A 115 20.03 -5.63 -2.20
N LYS A 116 21.20 -4.97 -2.31
CA LYS A 116 21.62 -3.91 -1.38
C LYS A 116 20.87 -2.59 -1.64
N GLY A 117 20.26 -2.45 -2.81
CA GLY A 117 19.54 -1.26 -3.25
C GLY A 117 19.54 -1.16 -4.76
N VAL A 118 19.16 0.00 -5.25
CA VAL A 118 19.13 0.35 -6.67
C VAL A 118 20.20 1.38 -6.98
N ASP A 119 20.66 1.44 -8.23
CA ASP A 119 21.52 2.54 -8.70
C ASP A 119 20.86 3.88 -8.35
N TYR A 120 21.58 4.75 -7.67
CA TYR A 120 21.03 5.99 -7.11
C TYR A 120 20.44 6.94 -8.16
N ARG A 121 20.95 6.89 -9.39
CA ARG A 121 20.41 7.64 -10.53
C ARG A 121 18.96 7.30 -10.87
N ILE A 122 18.50 6.09 -10.51
CA ILE A 122 17.08 5.72 -10.62
C ILE A 122 16.25 6.61 -9.67
N ARG A 123 16.69 6.73 -8.42
CA ARG A 123 16.01 7.56 -7.42
C ARG A 123 15.99 9.04 -7.80
N GLU A 124 17.14 9.56 -8.28
CA GLU A 124 17.27 10.98 -8.62
C GLU A 124 16.49 11.40 -9.88
N HIS A 125 16.36 10.52 -10.88
CA HIS A 125 15.89 10.93 -12.20
C HIS A 125 14.59 10.25 -12.66
N LEU A 126 14.21 9.12 -12.07
CA LEU A 126 13.09 8.31 -12.56
C LEU A 126 11.93 8.22 -11.56
N ILE A 127 12.16 8.49 -10.28
CA ILE A 127 11.18 8.33 -9.20
C ILE A 127 10.57 9.69 -8.84
N THR A 128 9.25 9.72 -8.62
CA THR A 128 8.55 10.91 -8.15
C THR A 128 8.28 10.86 -6.65
N LYS A 129 8.15 9.65 -6.08
CA LYS A 129 7.86 9.43 -4.67
C LYS A 129 8.55 8.16 -4.14
N GLU A 130 9.14 8.26 -2.96
CA GLU A 130 9.68 7.09 -2.24
C GLU A 130 8.80 6.79 -1.04
N ILE A 131 8.41 5.52 -0.88
CA ILE A 131 7.47 5.10 0.17
C ILE A 131 8.05 3.95 0.98
N THR A 132 8.00 4.09 2.31
CA THR A 132 8.20 3.01 3.27
C THR A 132 6.88 2.56 3.90
N ILE A 133 6.80 1.30 4.31
CA ILE A 133 5.69 0.77 5.12
C ILE A 133 6.03 0.67 6.62
N GLY A 134 7.20 1.18 7.02
CA GLY A 134 7.65 1.21 8.42
C GLY A 134 9.16 1.20 8.55
N ASP A 135 9.64 1.52 9.75
CA ASP A 135 11.08 1.63 10.10
C ASP A 135 11.72 0.26 10.32
N TYR A 136 11.74 -0.55 9.27
CA TYR A 136 12.40 -1.86 9.24
C TYR A 136 12.79 -2.23 7.81
N VAL A 137 13.77 -3.13 7.69
CA VAL A 137 14.30 -3.57 6.39
C VAL A 137 13.69 -4.93 6.02
N LEU A 138 13.19 -5.03 4.80
CA LEU A 138 12.73 -6.28 4.18
C LEU A 138 13.74 -6.79 3.14
N THR A 139 13.57 -8.02 2.69
CA THR A 139 14.41 -8.63 1.67
C THR A 139 14.20 -8.07 0.27
N GLY A 140 13.05 -7.44 0.01
CA GLY A 140 12.67 -6.82 -1.26
C GLY A 140 11.48 -5.90 -1.14
N GLY A 141 11.20 -5.15 -2.18
CA GLY A 141 10.11 -4.18 -2.24
C GLY A 141 8.76 -4.74 -2.66
N GLU A 142 8.67 -6.04 -2.93
CA GLU A 142 7.45 -6.70 -3.44
C GLU A 142 6.31 -6.66 -2.42
N LEU A 143 6.59 -7.01 -1.16
CA LEU A 143 5.59 -6.93 -0.09
C LEU A 143 5.12 -5.50 0.17
N PRO A 144 6.01 -4.48 0.30
CA PRO A 144 5.58 -3.09 0.33
C PRO A 144 4.71 -2.68 -0.86
N ALA A 145 5.06 -3.10 -2.09
CA ALA A 145 4.27 -2.81 -3.28
C ALA A 145 2.87 -3.43 -3.19
N ALA A 146 2.75 -4.66 -2.70
CA ALA A 146 1.46 -5.31 -2.47
C ALA A 146 0.63 -4.58 -1.40
N VAL A 147 1.27 -4.12 -0.30
CA VAL A 147 0.60 -3.31 0.75
C VAL A 147 0.10 -1.99 0.19
N ILE A 148 0.90 -1.28 -0.62
CA ILE A 148 0.48 -0.03 -1.28
C ILE A 148 -0.71 -0.31 -2.20
N ALA A 149 -0.63 -1.34 -3.05
CA ALA A 149 -1.71 -1.72 -3.96
C ALA A 149 -3.01 -2.04 -3.20
N ASP A 150 -2.95 -2.82 -2.12
CA ASP A 150 -4.12 -3.16 -1.31
C ASP A 150 -4.71 -1.92 -0.63
N ALA A 151 -3.88 -1.09 0.01
CA ALA A 151 -4.31 0.13 0.68
C ALA A 151 -5.00 1.13 -0.28
N VAL A 152 -4.54 1.20 -1.53
CA VAL A 152 -5.08 2.09 -2.57
C VAL A 152 -6.35 1.50 -3.21
N VAL A 153 -6.29 0.25 -3.67
CA VAL A 153 -7.38 -0.38 -4.43
C VAL A 153 -8.65 -0.54 -3.60
N ARG A 154 -8.52 -0.83 -2.29
CA ARG A 154 -9.69 -0.96 -1.41
C ARG A 154 -10.50 0.34 -1.28
N LEU A 155 -9.92 1.49 -1.59
CA LEU A 155 -10.55 2.81 -1.55
C LEU A 155 -11.29 3.17 -2.86
N LEU A 156 -11.09 2.40 -3.93
CA LEU A 156 -11.79 2.64 -5.18
C LEU A 156 -13.30 2.39 -5.01
N PRO A 157 -14.16 3.29 -5.53
CA PRO A 157 -15.60 3.11 -5.47
C PRO A 157 -16.03 1.74 -6.02
N GLY A 158 -16.80 1.00 -5.23
CA GLY A 158 -17.26 -0.34 -5.58
C GLY A 158 -16.27 -1.49 -5.34
N ALA A 159 -15.04 -1.24 -4.87
CA ALA A 159 -14.07 -2.28 -4.52
C ALA A 159 -14.55 -3.07 -3.29
N ILE A 160 -14.99 -2.39 -2.25
CA ILE A 160 -15.63 -2.97 -1.06
C ILE A 160 -17.15 -2.92 -1.26
N GLY A 161 -17.85 -3.98 -0.81
CA GLY A 161 -19.31 -4.10 -1.02
C GLY A 161 -20.15 -3.11 -0.24
N ASP A 162 -19.64 -2.54 0.84
CA ASP A 162 -20.29 -1.51 1.64
C ASP A 162 -19.37 -0.28 1.73
N GLU A 163 -19.70 0.75 0.96
CA GLU A 163 -18.92 1.99 0.91
C GLU A 163 -18.88 2.72 2.27
N GLN A 164 -19.93 2.58 3.10
CA GLN A 164 -19.95 3.15 4.45
C GLN A 164 -18.92 2.47 5.37
N SER A 165 -18.63 1.19 5.12
CA SER A 165 -17.60 0.46 5.87
C SER A 165 -16.22 1.07 5.66
N ALA A 166 -15.86 1.41 4.42
CA ALA A 166 -14.56 2.02 4.12
C ALA A 166 -14.39 3.42 4.75
N LEU A 167 -15.48 4.18 4.87
CA LEU A 167 -15.47 5.52 5.48
C LEU A 167 -15.38 5.48 7.01
N SER A 168 -15.76 4.36 7.63
CA SER A 168 -15.73 4.17 9.09
C SER A 168 -14.49 3.43 9.60
N ASP A 169 -13.58 3.04 8.71
CA ASP A 169 -12.33 2.37 9.07
C ASP A 169 -11.39 3.29 9.87
N SER A 170 -10.51 2.68 10.66
CA SER A 170 -9.46 3.41 11.39
C SER A 170 -8.68 4.35 10.48
N PHE A 171 -8.35 5.52 10.99
CA PHE A 171 -7.52 6.58 10.37
C PHE A 171 -8.22 7.42 9.29
N GLN A 172 -9.44 7.14 8.89
CA GLN A 172 -10.16 7.98 7.91
C GLN A 172 -10.49 9.37 8.48
N ASP A 173 -10.82 9.42 9.76
CA ASP A 173 -11.05 10.67 10.53
C ASP A 173 -9.91 10.99 11.51
N GLY A 174 -8.74 10.33 11.36
CA GLY A 174 -7.59 10.48 12.25
C GLY A 174 -7.70 9.68 13.55
N LEU A 175 -8.76 8.90 13.75
CA LEU A 175 -8.99 8.11 14.96
C LEU A 175 -8.85 6.60 14.68
N ILE A 176 -8.68 5.83 15.75
CA ILE A 176 -8.82 4.37 15.72
C ILE A 176 -10.30 4.02 15.85
N GLU A 177 -10.79 3.11 15.01
CA GLU A 177 -12.16 2.62 15.04
C GLU A 177 -12.59 2.12 16.43
N ALA A 178 -13.88 2.32 16.76
CA ALA A 178 -14.50 1.77 17.96
C ALA A 178 -14.49 0.24 17.95
N PRO A 179 -14.50 -0.44 19.12
CA PRO A 179 -14.56 -1.89 19.16
C PRO A 179 -15.85 -2.42 18.53
N VAL A 180 -15.72 -3.44 17.70
CA VAL A 180 -16.84 -4.12 17.06
C VAL A 180 -17.10 -5.47 17.74
N TYR A 181 -18.36 -5.88 17.78
CA TYR A 181 -18.81 -7.13 18.39
C TYR A 181 -19.70 -7.90 17.43
N THR A 182 -19.65 -9.22 17.51
CA THR A 182 -20.51 -10.13 16.74
C THR A 182 -21.24 -11.11 17.66
N ARG A 183 -22.12 -11.92 17.13
CA ARG A 183 -22.83 -12.98 17.86
C ARG A 183 -21.87 -14.11 18.25
N PRO A 184 -22.14 -14.77 19.42
CA PRO A 184 -23.26 -14.59 20.35
C PRO A 184 -23.07 -13.36 21.24
N GLU A 185 -24.17 -12.87 21.87
CA GLU A 185 -24.17 -11.73 22.82
C GLU A 185 -23.35 -12.00 24.07
N VAL A 186 -23.29 -13.26 24.50
CA VAL A 186 -22.54 -13.72 25.66
C VAL A 186 -21.65 -14.90 25.23
N PHE A 187 -20.37 -14.83 25.52
CA PHE A 187 -19.42 -15.91 25.33
C PHE A 187 -18.45 -15.97 26.51
N ASN A 188 -18.35 -17.09 27.20
CA ASN A 188 -17.51 -17.26 28.41
C ASN A 188 -17.67 -16.11 29.43
N GLU A 189 -18.91 -15.73 29.77
CA GLU A 189 -19.23 -14.60 30.66
C GLU A 189 -18.79 -13.22 30.12
N TRP A 190 -18.27 -13.14 28.91
CA TRP A 190 -17.98 -11.87 28.24
C TRP A 190 -19.20 -11.40 27.47
N HIS A 191 -19.65 -10.20 27.80
CA HIS A 191 -20.88 -9.62 27.27
C HIS A 191 -20.60 -8.58 26.19
N VAL A 192 -21.45 -8.54 25.17
CA VAL A 192 -21.57 -7.39 24.29
C VAL A 192 -22.13 -6.21 25.11
N PRO A 193 -21.56 -4.98 24.96
CA PRO A 193 -22.12 -3.82 25.65
C PRO A 193 -23.62 -3.62 25.36
N GLU A 194 -24.43 -3.45 26.42
CA GLU A 194 -25.89 -3.32 26.31
C GLU A 194 -26.34 -2.20 25.37
N ILE A 195 -25.56 -1.11 25.30
CA ILE A 195 -25.85 0.01 24.40
C ILE A 195 -25.93 -0.41 22.95
N LEU A 196 -25.09 -1.37 22.51
CA LEU A 196 -25.08 -1.89 21.13
C LEU A 196 -26.32 -2.75 20.83
N LEU A 197 -26.97 -3.28 21.85
CA LEU A 197 -28.20 -4.10 21.76
C LEU A 197 -29.46 -3.24 21.85
N SER A 198 -29.33 -1.97 22.22
CA SER A 198 -30.48 -1.08 22.53
C SER A 198 -31.32 -0.64 21.33
N GLY A 199 -30.77 -0.72 20.10
CA GLY A 199 -31.39 -0.19 18.88
C GLY A 199 -31.44 1.34 18.79
N HIS A 200 -30.88 2.09 19.76
CA HIS A 200 -30.86 3.56 19.76
C HIS A 200 -29.70 4.11 18.96
N ALA A 201 -29.89 4.32 17.66
CA ALA A 201 -28.81 4.72 16.73
C ALA A 201 -27.96 5.90 17.22
N ALA A 202 -28.58 6.96 17.73
CA ALA A 202 -27.86 8.14 18.23
C ALA A 202 -26.94 7.83 19.43
N LYS A 203 -27.44 7.07 20.40
CA LYS A 203 -26.65 6.67 21.59
C LYS A 203 -25.54 5.67 21.23
N ILE A 204 -25.80 4.81 20.26
CA ILE A 204 -24.78 3.88 19.71
C ILE A 204 -23.67 4.68 19.04
N ALA A 205 -24.01 5.69 18.23
CA ALA A 205 -23.03 6.55 17.57
C ALA A 205 -22.17 7.33 18.59
N GLU A 206 -22.79 7.91 19.60
CA GLU A 206 -22.11 8.60 20.71
C GLU A 206 -21.14 7.68 21.45
N TRP A 207 -21.59 6.47 21.79
CA TRP A 207 -20.76 5.47 22.45
C TRP A 207 -19.57 5.05 21.56
N LYS A 208 -19.81 4.82 20.27
CA LYS A 208 -18.73 4.50 19.32
C LYS A 208 -17.68 5.60 19.26
N MET A 209 -18.09 6.86 19.16
CA MET A 209 -17.18 8.01 19.16
C MET A 209 -16.35 8.08 20.44
N GLN A 210 -16.98 7.90 21.60
CA GLN A 210 -16.28 7.89 22.89
C GLN A 210 -15.24 6.75 22.94
N GLN A 211 -15.61 5.54 22.53
CA GLN A 211 -14.72 4.38 22.50
C GLN A 211 -13.55 4.59 21.52
N SER A 212 -13.81 5.17 20.35
CA SER A 212 -12.80 5.53 19.38
C SER A 212 -11.76 6.50 19.98
N LEU A 213 -12.19 7.58 20.62
CA LEU A 213 -11.34 8.54 21.31
C LEU A 213 -10.52 7.90 22.44
N GLU A 214 -11.13 7.08 23.28
CA GLU A 214 -10.45 6.39 24.38
C GLU A 214 -9.38 5.42 23.87
N ARG A 215 -9.70 4.64 22.82
CA ARG A 215 -8.76 3.72 22.18
C ARG A 215 -7.60 4.47 21.55
N THR A 216 -7.89 5.58 20.86
CA THR A 216 -6.86 6.41 20.22
C THR A 216 -5.91 7.00 21.26
N ARG A 217 -6.42 7.56 22.36
CA ARG A 217 -5.59 8.07 23.48
C ARG A 217 -4.66 7.00 24.05
N ARG A 218 -5.16 5.77 24.18
CA ARG A 218 -4.41 4.66 24.78
C ARG A 218 -3.37 4.06 23.84
N LEU A 219 -3.74 3.85 22.56
CA LEU A 219 -2.94 3.06 21.62
C LEU A 219 -2.10 3.92 20.67
N ARG A 220 -2.59 5.07 20.29
CA ARG A 220 -1.94 5.96 19.31
C ARG A 220 -2.15 7.44 19.69
N PRO A 221 -1.66 7.90 20.87
CA PRO A 221 -1.88 9.26 21.36
C PRO A 221 -1.33 10.34 20.41
N ASN A 222 -0.34 10.02 19.58
CA ASN A 222 0.21 10.92 18.57
C ASN A 222 -0.85 11.38 17.57
N LEU A 223 -1.83 10.55 17.20
CA LEU A 223 -2.89 10.93 16.25
C LEU A 223 -3.78 12.07 16.74
N LEU A 224 -3.92 12.23 18.06
CA LEU A 224 -4.71 13.33 18.63
C LEU A 224 -3.98 14.68 18.61
N ASN A 225 -2.65 14.68 18.50
CA ASN A 225 -1.88 15.91 18.38
C ASN A 225 -2.04 16.52 16.98
N ASP A 226 -2.18 15.67 15.97
CA ASP A 226 -2.31 16.09 14.56
C ASP A 226 -3.71 16.66 14.27
N LEU A 227 -4.74 16.29 15.07
CA LEU A 227 -6.09 16.86 14.98
C LEU A 227 -6.23 18.27 15.58
N ASN A 228 -5.24 18.74 16.36
CA ASN A 228 -5.26 20.04 17.02
C ASN A 228 -4.38 21.10 16.30
N ASN A 229 -3.77 20.76 15.18
CA ASN A 229 -2.99 21.65 14.30
C ASN A 229 -3.72 21.89 12.98
#